data_c0902d546a075a03bfaf5293795c83ae
#
_entry.id   c0902d546a075a03bfaf5293795c83ae
#
_cell.length_a   1.000
_cell.length_b   1.000
_cell.length_c   1.000
_cell.angle_alpha   90.00
_cell.angle_beta   90.00
_cell.angle_gamma   90.00
#
_symmetry.space_group_name_H-M   'P 1'
#
loop_
_entity.id
_entity.type
_entity.pdbx_description
1 polymer ?
#
loop_
_entity_poly.entity_id
_entity_poly.type
_entity_poly.pdbx_seq_one_letter_code
_entity_poly.pdbx_strand_id
1 'polypeptide(L)'
;LIYDEDWNLFSLKESINLIITEIKRSQLKADIFTFAQKIPNVTPYFKYFYEWDNVAAIPITSYQDWLSSLSSDARKDIKRAERMGVITKTVDFSDELVSGIIEIHNESPIRQGRYFVHYGKDFDTVKKEYATYPDRSEFIAAYHNNELIGLIKIVYVGELACIMEILSKISHYDKRPTNALIAKAVELCSQKQILYLTYGKYYYGKKKRDSVVDFKKRVGFIKILYPRYYIPLSLKGRIAIFLGLHQDLLDLVPSFLIYLYRILRSMLIKQKYSKIMKR
;
A
#
# COMPACT_ATOMS: atom_id res chain seq x y z
N LEU A 1 -13.25 -0.23 -16.43
CA LEU A 1 -13.45 -0.22 -14.99
C LEU A 1 -12.88 1.08 -14.41
N ILE A 2 -13.65 1.79 -13.59
CA ILE A 2 -13.19 2.94 -12.80
C ILE A 2 -13.24 2.54 -11.34
N TYR A 3 -12.16 2.82 -10.60
CA TYR A 3 -12.05 2.58 -9.16
C TYR A 3 -12.18 3.90 -8.39
N ASP A 4 -12.73 3.84 -7.17
CA ASP A 4 -12.45 4.86 -6.19
C ASP A 4 -11.03 4.68 -5.61
N GLU A 5 -10.45 5.74 -5.11
CA GLU A 5 -9.16 5.67 -4.42
C GLU A 5 -9.35 5.37 -2.93
N ASP A 6 -8.44 4.59 -2.35
CA ASP A 6 -8.49 4.22 -0.92
C ASP A 6 -8.40 5.47 0.00
N TRP A 7 -7.84 6.57 -0.52
CA TRP A 7 -7.63 7.84 0.19
C TRP A 7 -8.72 8.88 -0.03
N ASN A 8 -9.82 8.54 -0.69
CA ASN A 8 -10.94 9.46 -0.84
C ASN A 8 -11.66 9.74 0.48
N LEU A 9 -11.91 11.04 0.75
CA LEU A 9 -12.62 11.51 1.94
C LEU A 9 -14.15 11.42 1.80
N PHE A 10 -14.67 11.27 0.59
CA PHE A 10 -16.11 11.33 0.34
C PHE A 10 -16.88 10.30 1.14
N SER A 11 -17.91 10.77 1.84
CA SER A 11 -18.98 9.91 2.33
C SER A 11 -19.74 9.35 1.12
N LEU A 12 -19.34 8.15 0.68
CA LEU A 12 -19.97 7.48 -0.46
C LEU A 12 -21.48 7.29 -0.25
N LYS A 13 -21.95 7.27 1.00
CA LYS A 13 -23.37 7.06 1.33
C LYS A 13 -24.27 8.15 0.74
N GLU A 14 -23.80 9.39 0.74
CA GLU A 14 -24.58 10.55 0.26
C GLU A 14 -24.27 10.89 -1.20
N SER A 15 -23.08 10.56 -1.66
CA SER A 15 -22.53 11.03 -2.94
C SER A 15 -22.59 10.02 -4.07
N ILE A 16 -22.91 8.73 -3.80
CA ILE A 16 -22.78 7.67 -4.80
C ILE A 16 -23.61 7.91 -6.07
N ASN A 17 -24.84 8.39 -5.93
CA ASN A 17 -25.70 8.68 -7.07
C ASN A 17 -25.21 9.88 -7.90
N LEU A 18 -24.63 10.87 -7.24
CA LEU A 18 -24.00 12.01 -7.91
C LEU A 18 -22.77 11.56 -8.71
N ILE A 19 -21.89 10.77 -8.09
CA ILE A 19 -20.71 10.22 -8.75
C ILE A 19 -21.10 9.39 -9.97
N ILE A 20 -22.08 8.50 -9.85
CA ILE A 20 -22.58 7.71 -10.99
C ILE A 20 -23.11 8.61 -12.11
N THR A 21 -23.83 9.66 -11.76
CA THR A 21 -24.39 10.62 -12.71
C THR A 21 -23.28 11.39 -13.43
N GLU A 22 -22.26 11.84 -12.70
CA GLU A 22 -21.12 12.55 -13.25
C GLU A 22 -20.26 11.64 -14.16
N ILE A 23 -20.00 10.41 -13.75
CA ILE A 23 -19.27 9.43 -14.59
C ILE A 23 -20.04 9.20 -15.91
N LYS A 24 -21.37 9.06 -15.86
CA LYS A 24 -22.20 8.87 -17.05
C LYS A 24 -22.25 10.10 -17.96
N ARG A 25 -22.16 11.30 -17.39
CA ARG A 25 -22.12 12.56 -18.14
C ARG A 25 -20.72 12.88 -18.68
N SER A 26 -19.69 12.34 -18.07
CA SER A 26 -18.31 12.56 -18.48
C SER A 26 -18.00 11.84 -19.79
N GLN A 27 -16.94 12.26 -20.48
CA GLN A 27 -16.43 11.58 -21.67
C GLN A 27 -15.70 10.25 -21.36
N LEU A 28 -15.67 9.84 -20.07
CA LEU A 28 -15.05 8.61 -19.64
C LEU A 28 -15.89 7.42 -20.12
N LYS A 29 -15.35 6.61 -21.02
CA LYS A 29 -15.99 5.40 -21.51
C LYS A 29 -15.81 4.27 -20.48
N ALA A 30 -16.54 4.34 -19.37
CA ALA A 30 -16.49 3.34 -18.32
C ALA A 30 -17.73 2.42 -18.38
N ASP A 31 -17.52 1.14 -18.34
CA ASP A 31 -18.60 0.13 -18.31
C ASP A 31 -18.98 -0.28 -16.88
N ILE A 32 -18.05 -0.20 -15.93
CA ILE A 32 -18.24 -0.56 -14.52
C ILE A 32 -17.58 0.50 -13.64
N PHE A 33 -18.30 0.94 -12.62
CA PHE A 33 -17.74 1.68 -11.49
C PHE A 33 -17.67 0.78 -10.27
N THR A 34 -16.53 0.77 -9.58
CA THR A 34 -16.35 0.01 -8.33
C THR A 34 -15.84 0.92 -7.22
N PHE A 35 -16.35 0.70 -6.03
CA PHE A 35 -15.92 1.40 -4.83
C PHE A 35 -15.96 0.48 -3.61
N ALA A 36 -15.15 0.79 -2.62
CA ALA A 36 -15.06 0.07 -1.37
C ALA A 36 -15.82 0.79 -0.25
N GLN A 37 -16.54 0.05 0.57
CA GLN A 37 -17.02 0.55 1.86
C GLN A 37 -15.85 0.54 2.84
N LYS A 38 -15.57 1.70 3.45
CA LYS A 38 -14.38 1.85 4.31
C LYS A 38 -14.64 1.30 5.72
N ILE A 39 -13.61 0.69 6.31
CA ILE A 39 -13.63 0.33 7.72
C ILE A 39 -13.79 1.60 8.59
N PRO A 40 -14.39 1.50 9.80
CA PRO A 40 -14.80 0.27 10.48
C PRO A 40 -16.12 -0.35 9.98
N ASN A 41 -16.85 0.32 9.11
CA ASN A 41 -18.18 -0.13 8.66
C ASN A 41 -18.04 -1.27 7.63
N VAL A 42 -18.07 -2.51 8.10
CA VAL A 42 -17.91 -3.70 7.25
C VAL A 42 -19.23 -4.38 6.87
N THR A 43 -20.35 -3.99 7.50
CA THR A 43 -21.68 -4.53 7.15
C THR A 43 -22.16 -3.87 5.85
N PRO A 44 -22.48 -4.65 4.79
CA PRO A 44 -22.97 -4.08 3.53
C PRO A 44 -24.25 -3.28 3.73
N TYR A 45 -24.30 -2.03 3.25
CA TYR A 45 -25.50 -1.19 3.34
C TYR A 45 -26.00 -0.62 2.00
N PHE A 46 -25.21 -0.76 0.91
CA PHE A 46 -25.69 -0.40 -0.42
C PHE A 46 -26.40 -1.58 -1.09
N LYS A 47 -27.43 -1.30 -1.89
CA LYS A 47 -28.20 -2.30 -2.63
C LYS A 47 -27.57 -2.65 -4.00
N TYR A 48 -26.24 -2.58 -4.11
CA TYR A 48 -25.52 -2.94 -5.34
C TYR A 48 -24.88 -4.31 -5.18
N PHE A 49 -24.56 -4.95 -6.29
CA PHE A 49 -23.76 -6.18 -6.27
C PHE A 49 -22.40 -5.89 -5.61
N TYR A 50 -21.97 -6.76 -4.71
CA TYR A 50 -20.69 -6.62 -4.03
C TYR A 50 -19.98 -7.96 -3.87
N GLU A 51 -18.68 -7.87 -3.71
CA GLU A 51 -17.81 -8.96 -3.31
C GLU A 51 -17.01 -8.56 -2.07
N TRP A 52 -16.61 -9.57 -1.30
CA TRP A 52 -15.74 -9.33 -0.15
C TRP A 52 -14.31 -9.07 -0.61
N ASP A 53 -13.81 -7.87 -0.38
CA ASP A 53 -12.41 -7.50 -0.51
C ASP A 53 -11.74 -7.47 0.86
N ASN A 54 -10.43 -7.26 0.92
CA ASN A 54 -9.68 -7.33 2.15
C ASN A 54 -8.66 -6.19 2.26
N VAL A 55 -8.48 -5.68 3.48
CA VAL A 55 -7.46 -4.70 3.82
C VAL A 55 -6.56 -5.23 4.94
N ALA A 56 -5.28 -4.86 4.90
CA ALA A 56 -4.38 -5.02 6.03
C ALA A 56 -4.56 -3.83 6.96
N ALA A 57 -4.92 -4.06 8.21
CA ALA A 57 -5.15 -3.00 9.17
C ALA A 57 -4.55 -3.37 10.54
N ILE A 58 -3.95 -2.38 11.20
CA ILE A 58 -3.61 -2.43 12.64
C ILE A 58 -4.70 -1.65 13.36
N PRO A 59 -5.57 -2.30 14.18
CA PRO A 59 -6.44 -1.58 15.09
C PRO A 59 -5.59 -0.91 16.17
N ILE A 60 -5.88 0.37 16.45
CA ILE A 60 -5.08 1.18 17.37
C ILE A 60 -5.96 1.61 18.53
N THR A 61 -5.65 1.09 19.72
CA THR A 61 -6.14 1.58 21.01
C THR A 61 -5.07 2.43 21.67
N SER A 62 -3.87 1.88 21.79
CA SER A 62 -2.67 2.59 22.22
C SER A 62 -1.42 1.98 21.59
N TYR A 63 -0.33 2.74 21.60
CA TYR A 63 0.99 2.22 21.17
C TYR A 63 1.42 1.01 22.03
N GLN A 64 1.17 1.06 23.33
CA GLN A 64 1.57 -0.01 24.26
C GLN A 64 0.77 -1.29 24.05
N ASP A 65 -0.54 -1.19 23.80
CA ASP A 65 -1.38 -2.35 23.47
C ASP A 65 -0.92 -3.02 22.19
N TRP A 66 -0.67 -2.22 21.14
CA TRP A 66 -0.13 -2.74 19.90
C TRP A 66 1.22 -3.42 20.11
N LEU A 67 2.17 -2.78 20.79
CA LEU A 67 3.50 -3.33 21.06
C LEU A 67 3.41 -4.63 21.84
N SER A 68 2.51 -4.69 22.82
CA SER A 68 2.28 -5.89 23.66
C SER A 68 1.70 -7.05 22.87
N SER A 69 0.84 -6.77 21.87
CA SER A 69 0.21 -7.77 21.00
C SER A 69 1.20 -8.43 20.02
N LEU A 70 2.34 -7.81 19.77
CA LEU A 70 3.35 -8.35 18.86
C LEU A 70 4.07 -9.57 19.46
N SER A 71 4.55 -10.45 18.58
CA SER A 71 5.44 -11.55 19.00
C SER A 71 6.74 -11.01 19.61
N SER A 72 7.40 -11.83 20.43
CA SER A 72 8.69 -11.47 21.02
C SER A 72 9.74 -11.07 19.97
N ASP A 73 9.75 -11.76 18.82
CA ASP A 73 10.71 -11.50 17.76
C ASP A 73 10.43 -10.17 17.04
N ALA A 74 9.14 -9.82 16.82
CA ALA A 74 8.78 -8.53 16.27
C ALA A 74 9.19 -7.38 17.21
N ARG A 75 8.97 -7.54 18.51
CA ARG A 75 9.45 -6.56 19.52
C ARG A 75 10.97 -6.44 19.55
N LYS A 76 11.69 -7.57 19.40
CA LYS A 76 13.16 -7.57 19.31
C LYS A 76 13.65 -6.83 18.05
N ASP A 77 12.95 -6.97 16.91
CA ASP A 77 13.30 -6.25 15.68
C ASP A 77 13.16 -4.74 15.85
N ILE A 78 12.11 -4.25 16.54
CA ILE A 78 11.93 -2.82 16.85
C ILE A 78 13.07 -2.33 17.77
N LYS A 79 13.33 -3.04 18.88
CA LYS A 79 14.44 -2.72 19.79
C LYS A 79 15.81 -2.81 19.12
N ARG A 80 15.96 -3.70 18.12
CA ARG A 80 17.18 -3.79 17.33
C ARG A 80 17.42 -2.52 16.53
N ALA A 81 16.37 -1.96 15.90
CA ALA A 81 16.51 -0.72 15.17
C ALA A 81 17.05 0.41 16.08
N GLU A 82 16.48 0.58 17.26
CA GLU A 82 16.93 1.55 18.24
C GLU A 82 18.41 1.33 18.63
N ARG A 83 18.79 0.10 18.99
CA ARG A 83 20.17 -0.26 19.36
C ARG A 83 21.17 -0.06 18.23
N MET A 84 20.73 -0.22 16.99
CA MET A 84 21.55 -0.01 15.78
C MET A 84 21.61 1.49 15.39
N GLY A 85 21.06 2.39 16.20
CA GLY A 85 21.12 3.83 15.96
C GLY A 85 20.15 4.35 14.89
N VAL A 86 19.07 3.60 14.59
CA VAL A 86 18.01 4.09 13.69
C VAL A 86 17.16 5.11 14.44
N ILE A 87 17.08 6.32 13.92
CA ILE A 87 16.29 7.43 14.45
C ILE A 87 15.11 7.67 13.51
N THR A 88 13.87 7.63 14.03
CA THR A 88 12.67 7.94 13.26
C THR A 88 12.07 9.26 13.69
N LYS A 89 11.70 10.11 12.73
CA LYS A 89 11.03 11.40 12.98
C LYS A 89 10.07 11.75 11.86
N THR A 90 9.07 12.57 12.17
CA THR A 90 8.27 13.26 11.16
C THR A 90 9.10 14.33 10.47
N VAL A 91 8.90 14.48 9.17
CA VAL A 91 9.61 15.44 8.34
C VAL A 91 8.65 16.12 7.38
N ASP A 92 8.94 17.38 7.05
CA ASP A 92 8.20 18.11 6.03
C ASP A 92 8.55 17.62 4.63
N PHE A 93 7.60 17.73 3.72
CA PHE A 93 7.83 17.45 2.30
C PHE A 93 8.69 18.57 1.71
N SER A 94 9.89 18.22 1.27
CA SER A 94 10.88 19.15 0.73
C SER A 94 11.65 18.54 -0.43
N ASP A 95 12.36 19.37 -1.18
CA ASP A 95 13.22 18.93 -2.28
C ASP A 95 14.38 18.06 -1.78
N GLU A 96 14.85 18.30 -0.57
CA GLU A 96 15.86 17.47 0.10
C GLU A 96 15.29 16.07 0.39
N LEU A 97 14.06 15.98 0.91
CA LEU A 97 13.40 14.70 1.11
C LEU A 97 13.21 13.94 -0.20
N VAL A 98 12.79 14.62 -1.27
CA VAL A 98 12.63 14.03 -2.61
C VAL A 98 13.97 13.46 -3.11
N SER A 99 15.05 14.20 -2.94
CA SER A 99 16.41 13.73 -3.30
C SER A 99 16.79 12.46 -2.54
N GLY A 100 16.54 12.41 -1.23
CA GLY A 100 16.79 11.22 -0.43
C GLY A 100 15.89 10.03 -0.82
N ILE A 101 14.64 10.26 -1.23
CA ILE A 101 13.76 9.21 -1.78
C ILE A 101 14.35 8.64 -3.07
N ILE A 102 14.86 9.49 -3.97
CA ILE A 102 15.50 9.06 -5.21
C ILE A 102 16.72 8.19 -4.93
N GLU A 103 17.53 8.53 -3.93
CA GLU A 103 18.66 7.69 -3.52
C GLU A 103 18.17 6.29 -3.07
N ILE A 104 17.09 6.22 -2.26
CA ILE A 104 16.50 4.93 -1.88
C ILE A 104 15.99 4.17 -3.12
N HIS A 105 15.34 4.87 -4.07
CA HIS A 105 14.85 4.25 -5.30
C HIS A 105 15.99 3.67 -6.16
N ASN A 106 17.09 4.41 -6.27
CA ASN A 106 18.21 4.09 -7.16
C ASN A 106 19.25 3.15 -6.56
N GLU A 107 19.06 2.71 -5.31
CA GLU A 107 19.99 1.76 -4.68
C GLU A 107 20.07 0.43 -5.46
N SER A 108 18.96 -0.05 -6.01
CA SER A 108 18.96 -1.29 -6.81
C SER A 108 17.78 -1.33 -7.78
N PRO A 109 18.03 -1.68 -9.05
CA PRO A 109 16.96 -1.88 -10.02
C PRO A 109 16.13 -3.14 -9.76
N ILE A 110 16.61 -4.04 -8.88
CA ILE A 110 15.94 -5.29 -8.53
C ILE A 110 15.77 -5.36 -7.03
N ARG A 111 14.51 -5.47 -6.57
CA ARG A 111 14.14 -5.69 -5.16
C ARG A 111 13.35 -6.99 -5.04
N GLN A 112 13.75 -7.85 -4.10
CA GLN A 112 13.11 -9.16 -3.88
C GLN A 112 12.94 -10.00 -5.16
N GLY A 113 13.94 -9.96 -6.05
CA GLY A 113 13.93 -10.70 -7.32
C GLY A 113 13.02 -10.14 -8.41
N ARG A 114 12.49 -8.91 -8.25
CA ARG A 114 11.63 -8.23 -9.21
C ARG A 114 12.21 -6.88 -9.61
N TYR A 115 11.91 -6.45 -10.85
CA TYR A 115 12.21 -5.08 -11.25
C TYR A 115 11.49 -4.09 -10.34
N PHE A 116 12.23 -3.13 -9.83
CA PHE A 116 11.70 -2.08 -8.98
C PHE A 116 11.22 -0.92 -9.85
N VAL A 117 9.90 -0.72 -9.91
CA VAL A 117 9.24 0.23 -10.82
C VAL A 117 9.60 1.71 -10.59
N HIS A 118 10.16 2.01 -9.41
CA HIS A 118 10.57 3.37 -9.07
C HIS A 118 12.05 3.65 -9.41
N TYR A 119 12.82 2.61 -9.79
CA TYR A 119 14.22 2.78 -10.17
C TYR A 119 14.37 3.65 -11.42
N GLY A 120 15.24 4.65 -11.36
CA GLY A 120 15.55 5.54 -12.49
C GLY A 120 14.50 6.63 -12.75
N LYS A 121 13.51 6.82 -11.85
CA LYS A 121 12.59 7.97 -11.96
C LYS A 121 13.35 9.27 -11.71
N ASP A 122 13.01 10.28 -12.53
CA ASP A 122 13.54 11.63 -12.38
C ASP A 122 12.93 12.38 -11.18
N PHE A 123 13.55 13.50 -10.82
CA PHE A 123 13.18 14.29 -9.65
C PHE A 123 11.74 14.81 -9.74
N ASP A 124 11.32 15.34 -10.86
CA ASP A 124 9.99 15.94 -11.03
C ASP A 124 8.90 14.89 -10.93
N THR A 125 9.13 13.71 -11.51
CA THR A 125 8.22 12.57 -11.39
C THR A 125 8.06 12.13 -9.93
N VAL A 126 9.16 11.94 -9.19
CA VAL A 126 9.12 11.55 -7.77
C VAL A 126 8.45 12.65 -6.94
N LYS A 127 8.83 13.91 -7.15
CA LYS A 127 8.22 15.05 -6.46
C LYS A 127 6.71 15.09 -6.66
N LYS A 128 6.24 14.92 -7.89
CA LYS A 128 4.80 14.89 -8.23
C LYS A 128 4.06 13.72 -7.55
N GLU A 129 4.64 12.52 -7.54
CA GLU A 129 4.05 11.33 -6.91
C GLU A 129 3.90 11.51 -5.40
N TYR A 130 4.90 12.10 -4.75
CA TYR A 130 4.90 12.27 -3.30
C TYR A 130 4.20 13.54 -2.82
N ALA A 131 4.01 14.56 -3.66
CA ALA A 131 3.29 15.80 -3.33
C ALA A 131 1.77 15.64 -3.21
N THR A 132 1.22 14.44 -3.46
CA THR A 132 -0.22 14.18 -3.39
C THR A 132 -0.76 14.30 -1.96
N TYR A 133 -1.97 14.85 -1.80
CA TYR A 133 -2.69 15.02 -0.52
C TYR A 133 -1.92 15.86 0.53
N PRO A 134 -1.41 17.05 0.18
CA PRO A 134 -0.52 17.83 1.06
C PRO A 134 -1.17 18.18 2.41
N ASP A 135 -2.49 18.47 2.42
CA ASP A 135 -3.21 18.91 3.61
C ASP A 135 -3.47 17.80 4.64
N ARG A 136 -3.26 16.54 4.27
CA ARG A 136 -3.61 15.38 5.09
C ARG A 136 -2.62 14.22 4.94
N SER A 137 -1.43 14.49 4.48
CA SER A 137 -0.34 13.52 4.46
C SER A 137 0.74 13.87 5.47
N GLU A 138 1.43 12.86 5.94
CA GLU A 138 2.56 12.97 6.87
C GLU A 138 3.66 12.03 6.43
N PHE A 139 4.90 12.51 6.52
CA PHE A 139 6.09 11.73 6.18
C PHE A 139 6.84 11.37 7.45
N ILE A 140 7.17 10.10 7.60
CA ILE A 140 8.03 9.59 8.66
C ILE A 140 9.31 9.08 8.01
N ALA A 141 10.43 9.67 8.38
CA ALA A 141 11.74 9.29 7.87
C ALA A 141 12.53 8.51 8.93
N ALA A 142 13.28 7.51 8.49
CA ALA A 142 14.26 6.79 9.29
C ALA A 142 15.67 7.17 8.85
N TYR A 143 16.49 7.57 9.81
CA TYR A 143 17.89 7.98 9.61
C TYR A 143 18.83 7.05 10.35
N HIS A 144 20.03 6.88 9.78
CA HIS A 144 21.18 6.27 10.43
C HIS A 144 22.42 7.08 10.05
N ASN A 145 23.15 7.60 11.03
CA ASN A 145 24.34 8.48 10.80
C ASN A 145 24.04 9.65 9.83
N ASN A 146 22.90 10.31 10.01
CA ASN A 146 22.36 11.40 9.18
C ASN A 146 21.97 10.99 7.74
N GLU A 147 22.10 9.74 7.36
CA GLU A 147 21.64 9.22 6.08
C GLU A 147 20.17 8.84 6.16
N LEU A 148 19.35 9.24 5.18
CA LEU A 148 17.96 8.77 5.02
C LEU A 148 17.99 7.31 4.54
N ILE A 149 17.58 6.40 5.42
CA ILE A 149 17.59 4.95 5.14
C ILE A 149 16.20 4.34 4.96
N GLY A 150 15.15 5.12 5.19
CA GLY A 150 13.78 4.67 5.00
C GLY A 150 12.75 5.77 5.17
N LEU A 151 11.57 5.53 4.63
CA LEU A 151 10.46 6.48 4.63
C LEU A 151 9.11 5.77 4.67
N ILE A 152 8.13 6.36 5.35
CA ILE A 152 6.70 6.09 5.18
C ILE A 152 6.02 7.40 4.80
N LYS A 153 5.11 7.34 3.80
CA LYS A 153 4.08 8.35 3.57
C LYS A 153 2.74 7.82 4.07
N ILE A 154 2.10 8.56 4.96
CA ILE A 154 0.76 8.29 5.49
C ILE A 154 -0.20 9.33 4.93
N VAL A 155 -1.41 8.89 4.54
CA VAL A 155 -2.53 9.78 4.18
C VAL A 155 -3.68 9.52 5.15
N TYR A 156 -4.17 10.57 5.81
CA TYR A 156 -5.29 10.47 6.76
C TYR A 156 -6.63 10.57 6.03
N VAL A 157 -7.55 9.67 6.37
CA VAL A 157 -8.88 9.57 5.78
C VAL A 157 -9.91 9.34 6.89
N GLY A 158 -10.44 10.42 7.46
CA GLY A 158 -11.28 10.32 8.65
C GLY A 158 -10.52 9.67 9.82
N GLU A 159 -11.07 8.58 10.36
CA GLU A 159 -10.48 7.82 11.46
C GLU A 159 -9.40 6.82 11.01
N LEU A 160 -9.00 6.85 9.74
CA LEU A 160 -8.00 5.96 9.17
C LEU A 160 -6.71 6.69 8.85
N ALA A 161 -5.58 6.01 9.06
CA ALA A 161 -4.29 6.38 8.51
C ALA A 161 -3.89 5.32 7.47
N CYS A 162 -3.72 5.74 6.21
CA CYS A 162 -3.43 4.83 5.13
C CYS A 162 -1.95 4.97 4.73
N ILE A 163 -1.17 3.90 4.87
CA ILE A 163 0.20 3.86 4.35
C ILE A 163 0.12 3.85 2.83
N MET A 164 0.50 4.96 2.22
CA MET A 164 0.55 5.11 0.77
C MET A 164 1.83 4.49 0.21
N GLU A 165 2.94 4.74 0.90
CA GLU A 165 4.26 4.23 0.51
C GLU A 165 5.07 3.88 1.76
N ILE A 166 5.85 2.80 1.68
CA ILE A 166 6.86 2.43 2.67
C ILE A 166 8.10 1.89 1.96
N LEU A 167 9.23 2.52 2.22
CA LEU A 167 10.51 2.23 1.58
C LEU A 167 11.63 2.13 2.59
N SER A 168 12.65 1.34 2.28
CA SER A 168 13.93 1.37 2.99
C SER A 168 15.08 0.96 2.09
N LYS A 169 16.29 1.44 2.40
CA LYS A 169 17.52 1.00 1.72
C LYS A 169 17.79 -0.47 2.05
N ILE A 170 18.16 -1.24 1.02
CA ILE A 170 18.44 -2.68 1.13
C ILE A 170 19.70 -2.90 1.97
N SER A 171 20.72 -2.04 1.77
CA SER A 171 21.97 -2.04 2.52
C SER A 171 21.82 -1.87 4.03
N HIS A 172 20.63 -1.42 4.48
CA HIS A 172 20.31 -1.18 5.89
C HIS A 172 19.24 -2.13 6.46
N TYR A 173 18.87 -3.20 5.75
CA TYR A 173 17.85 -4.15 6.21
C TYR A 173 18.21 -4.85 7.52
N ASP A 174 19.50 -5.03 7.79
CA ASP A 174 20.00 -5.57 9.07
C ASP A 174 19.62 -4.69 10.26
N LYS A 175 19.46 -3.37 10.07
CA LYS A 175 19.08 -2.38 11.09
C LYS A 175 17.57 -2.26 11.31
N ARG A 176 16.77 -3.00 10.55
CA ARG A 176 15.29 -3.04 10.69
C ARG A 176 14.58 -1.68 10.55
N PRO A 177 14.96 -0.79 9.61
CA PRO A 177 14.36 0.54 9.50
C PRO A 177 12.84 0.48 9.28
N THR A 178 12.34 -0.48 8.51
CA THR A 178 10.89 -0.64 8.27
C THR A 178 10.12 -0.96 9.55
N ASN A 179 10.69 -1.73 10.49
CA ASN A 179 10.05 -2.00 11.79
C ASN A 179 9.99 -0.74 12.66
N ALA A 180 11.06 0.07 12.67
CA ALA A 180 11.08 1.34 13.38
C ALA A 180 10.06 2.34 12.78
N LEU A 181 9.95 2.40 11.45
CA LEU A 181 8.99 3.25 10.75
C LEU A 181 7.54 2.87 11.08
N ILE A 182 7.20 1.58 11.08
CA ILE A 182 5.85 1.12 11.47
C ILE A 182 5.58 1.45 12.95
N ALA A 183 6.55 1.24 13.84
CA ALA A 183 6.41 1.58 15.26
C ALA A 183 6.11 3.07 15.45
N LYS A 184 6.85 3.96 14.75
CA LYS A 184 6.59 5.40 14.78
C LYS A 184 5.25 5.77 14.17
N ALA A 185 4.82 5.10 13.10
CA ALA A 185 3.51 5.31 12.50
C ALA A 185 2.37 4.97 13.47
N VAL A 186 2.47 3.83 14.17
CA VAL A 186 1.48 3.44 15.20
C VAL A 186 1.47 4.41 16.38
N GLU A 187 2.64 4.87 16.84
CA GLU A 187 2.75 5.88 17.90
C GLU A 187 2.01 7.16 17.52
N LEU A 188 2.26 7.70 16.32
CA LEU A 188 1.59 8.91 15.82
C LEU A 188 0.09 8.72 15.65
N CYS A 189 -0.35 7.56 15.12
CA CYS A 189 -1.75 7.24 15.00
C CYS A 189 -2.44 7.19 16.38
N SER A 190 -1.79 6.59 17.38
CA SER A 190 -2.29 6.56 18.77
C SER A 190 -2.43 7.97 19.35
N GLN A 191 -1.44 8.84 19.16
CA GLN A 191 -1.47 10.25 19.61
C GLN A 191 -2.59 11.06 18.93
N LYS A 192 -2.88 10.76 17.67
CA LYS A 192 -3.93 11.42 16.86
C LYS A 192 -5.31 10.75 16.99
N GLN A 193 -5.46 9.76 17.86
CA GLN A 193 -6.72 9.01 18.07
C GLN A 193 -7.26 8.36 16.78
N ILE A 194 -6.36 7.96 15.89
CA ILE A 194 -6.70 7.19 14.68
C ILE A 194 -7.08 5.76 15.07
N LEU A 195 -8.19 5.25 14.54
CA LEU A 195 -8.68 3.93 14.89
C LEU A 195 -7.92 2.81 14.16
N TYR A 196 -7.48 3.03 12.93
CA TYR A 196 -6.79 2.02 12.13
C TYR A 196 -5.64 2.61 11.31
N LEU A 197 -4.49 1.94 11.36
CA LEU A 197 -3.42 2.12 10.39
C LEU A 197 -3.55 1.03 9.32
N THR A 198 -3.76 1.41 8.05
CA THR A 198 -3.98 0.48 6.94
C THR A 198 -2.80 0.44 5.98
N TYR A 199 -2.58 -0.72 5.32
CA TYR A 199 -1.54 -0.89 4.32
C TYR A 199 -1.98 -1.80 3.17
N GLY A 200 -2.76 -1.25 2.24
CA GLY A 200 -3.26 -1.94 1.06
C GLY A 200 -3.96 -3.26 1.37
N LYS A 201 -4.07 -4.16 0.40
CA LYS A 201 -4.70 -5.47 0.60
C LYS A 201 -3.85 -6.38 1.50
N TYR A 202 -4.49 -7.13 2.40
CA TYR A 202 -3.80 -8.15 3.19
C TYR A 202 -3.31 -9.30 2.31
N TYR A 203 -4.17 -9.77 1.38
CA TYR A 203 -3.81 -10.73 0.34
C TYR A 203 -4.00 -10.10 -1.05
N TYR A 204 -3.04 -10.32 -1.93
CA TYR A 204 -3.14 -9.96 -3.34
C TYR A 204 -3.43 -11.22 -4.16
N GLY A 205 -4.67 -11.32 -4.69
CA GLY A 205 -5.14 -12.48 -5.44
C GLY A 205 -5.17 -13.75 -4.58
N LYS A 206 -4.98 -14.91 -5.20
CA LYS A 206 -5.01 -16.24 -4.54
C LYS A 206 -3.79 -16.54 -3.66
N LYS A 207 -2.87 -15.59 -3.49
CA LYS A 207 -1.63 -15.81 -2.75
C LYS A 207 -1.84 -15.71 -1.25
N LYS A 208 -1.98 -16.85 -0.60
CA LYS A 208 -2.03 -16.95 0.86
C LYS A 208 -0.64 -16.91 1.53
N ARG A 209 0.45 -17.16 0.78
CA ARG A 209 1.84 -17.10 1.26
C ARG A 209 2.66 -16.18 0.37
N ASP A 210 3.08 -15.06 0.93
CA ASP A 210 3.97 -14.08 0.30
C ASP A 210 4.75 -13.39 1.43
N SER A 211 5.99 -13.03 1.17
CA SER A 211 6.85 -12.31 2.12
C SER A 211 6.22 -11.01 2.64
N VAL A 212 5.38 -10.37 1.82
CA VAL A 212 4.62 -9.17 2.23
C VAL A 212 3.53 -9.51 3.25
N VAL A 213 2.85 -10.65 3.10
CA VAL A 213 1.86 -11.14 4.09
C VAL A 213 2.54 -11.47 5.41
N ASP A 214 3.67 -12.17 5.36
CA ASP A 214 4.44 -12.52 6.55
C ASP A 214 4.96 -11.27 7.27
N PHE A 215 5.43 -10.27 6.51
CA PHE A 215 5.80 -8.97 7.06
C PHE A 215 4.61 -8.30 7.74
N LYS A 216 3.46 -8.17 7.06
CA LYS A 216 2.24 -7.56 7.61
C LYS A 216 1.82 -8.24 8.92
N LYS A 217 1.75 -9.56 8.92
CA LYS A 217 1.43 -10.34 10.13
C LYS A 217 2.42 -10.07 11.27
N ARG A 218 3.72 -10.02 10.96
CA ARG A 218 4.78 -9.82 11.96
C ARG A 218 4.67 -8.48 12.66
N VAL A 219 4.31 -7.41 11.93
CA VAL A 219 4.18 -6.05 12.49
C VAL A 219 2.77 -5.73 12.98
N GLY A 220 1.89 -6.73 13.09
CA GLY A 220 0.60 -6.61 13.76
C GLY A 220 -0.59 -6.27 12.84
N PHE A 221 -0.42 -6.25 11.50
CA PHE A 221 -1.57 -6.13 10.62
C PHE A 221 -2.44 -7.38 10.66
N ILE A 222 -3.73 -7.18 10.80
CA ILE A 222 -4.77 -8.20 10.65
C ILE A 222 -5.52 -8.01 9.33
N LYS A 223 -6.18 -9.08 8.88
CA LYS A 223 -7.07 -9.02 7.72
C LYS A 223 -8.45 -8.58 8.15
N ILE A 224 -8.95 -7.49 7.58
CA ILE A 224 -10.34 -7.08 7.71
C ILE A 224 -11.01 -7.22 6.34
N LEU A 225 -12.18 -7.88 6.33
CA LEU A 225 -13.02 -7.98 5.13
C LEU A 225 -13.96 -6.78 5.09
N TYR A 226 -14.17 -6.25 3.89
CA TYR A 226 -15.12 -5.17 3.64
C TYR A 226 -15.81 -5.38 2.28
N PRO A 227 -17.06 -4.88 2.08
CA PRO A 227 -17.73 -5.01 0.81
C PRO A 227 -17.15 -4.03 -0.21
N ARG A 228 -16.80 -4.54 -1.39
CA ARG A 228 -16.51 -3.78 -2.59
C ARG A 228 -17.66 -3.92 -3.55
N TYR A 229 -18.27 -2.81 -3.92
CA TYR A 229 -19.44 -2.76 -4.79
C TYR A 229 -19.04 -2.57 -6.24
N TYR A 230 -19.85 -3.15 -7.12
CA TYR A 230 -19.68 -3.04 -8.56
C TYR A 230 -20.98 -2.56 -9.19
N ILE A 231 -20.93 -1.42 -9.87
CA ILE A 231 -22.08 -0.79 -10.50
C ILE A 231 -21.89 -0.83 -12.02
N PRO A 232 -22.75 -1.57 -12.75
CA PRO A 232 -22.70 -1.57 -14.20
C PRO A 232 -23.21 -0.23 -14.73
N LEU A 233 -22.41 0.46 -15.53
CA LEU A 233 -22.74 1.73 -16.17
C LEU A 233 -23.30 1.53 -17.59
N SER A 234 -23.07 0.35 -18.19
CA SER A 234 -23.52 -0.04 -19.51
C SER A 234 -24.00 -1.48 -19.56
N LEU A 235 -24.61 -1.90 -20.70
CA LEU A 235 -24.98 -3.29 -20.93
C LEU A 235 -23.75 -4.20 -20.95
N LYS A 236 -22.63 -3.73 -21.53
CA LYS A 236 -21.35 -4.45 -21.50
C LYS A 236 -20.86 -4.67 -20.06
N GLY A 237 -21.00 -3.68 -19.21
CA GLY A 237 -20.67 -3.78 -17.79
C GLY A 237 -21.50 -4.84 -17.07
N ARG A 238 -22.80 -4.95 -17.35
CA ARG A 238 -23.68 -5.99 -16.80
C ARG A 238 -23.20 -7.39 -17.20
N ILE A 239 -22.94 -7.59 -18.50
CA ILE A 239 -22.43 -8.86 -19.02
C ILE A 239 -21.07 -9.18 -18.40
N ALA A 240 -20.19 -8.21 -18.28
CA ALA A 240 -18.86 -8.41 -17.68
C ALA A 240 -18.93 -8.83 -16.20
N ILE A 241 -19.84 -8.22 -15.42
CA ILE A 241 -20.07 -8.64 -14.03
C ILE A 241 -20.65 -10.06 -13.99
N PHE A 242 -21.63 -10.36 -14.80
CA PHE A 242 -22.24 -11.69 -14.87
C PHE A 242 -21.23 -12.79 -15.22
N LEU A 243 -20.28 -12.50 -16.11
CA LEU A 243 -19.22 -13.43 -16.53
C LEU A 243 -17.99 -13.40 -15.59
N GLY A 244 -17.99 -12.62 -14.51
CA GLY A 244 -16.85 -12.51 -13.60
C GLY A 244 -15.64 -11.73 -14.17
N LEU A 245 -15.78 -11.07 -15.33
CA LEU A 245 -14.69 -10.34 -16.01
C LEU A 245 -14.29 -9.03 -15.31
N HIS A 246 -15.01 -8.63 -14.26
CA HIS A 246 -14.66 -7.48 -13.40
C HIS A 246 -13.56 -7.83 -12.38
N GLN A 247 -13.32 -9.12 -12.15
CA GLN A 247 -12.26 -9.62 -11.31
C GLN A 247 -10.90 -9.45 -11.99
N ASP A 248 -9.83 -9.42 -11.20
CA ASP A 248 -8.48 -9.36 -11.76
C ASP A 248 -8.23 -10.60 -12.64
N LEU A 249 -7.85 -10.38 -13.90
CA LEU A 249 -7.55 -11.49 -14.83
C LEU A 249 -6.56 -12.50 -14.26
N LEU A 250 -5.66 -12.04 -13.39
CA LEU A 250 -4.71 -12.91 -12.68
C LEU A 250 -5.38 -13.84 -11.68
N ASP A 251 -6.58 -13.49 -11.19
CA ASP A 251 -7.36 -14.35 -10.31
C ASP A 251 -8.10 -15.47 -11.07
N LEU A 252 -8.30 -15.31 -12.37
CA LEU A 252 -8.88 -16.31 -13.25
C LEU A 252 -7.82 -17.32 -13.75
N VAL A 253 -6.54 -16.94 -13.75
CA VAL A 253 -5.45 -17.81 -14.22
C VAL A 253 -5.05 -18.79 -13.11
N PRO A 254 -4.90 -20.09 -13.41
CA PRO A 254 -4.40 -21.07 -12.46
C PRO A 254 -3.05 -20.66 -11.87
N SER A 255 -2.89 -20.82 -10.57
CA SER A 255 -1.71 -20.33 -9.82
C SER A 255 -0.38 -20.90 -10.33
N PHE A 256 -0.37 -22.12 -10.91
CA PHE A 256 0.83 -22.73 -11.49
C PHE A 256 1.30 -21.99 -12.76
N LEU A 257 0.39 -21.48 -13.60
CA LEU A 257 0.74 -20.69 -14.79
C LEU A 257 1.31 -19.32 -14.40
N ILE A 258 0.76 -18.69 -13.36
CA ILE A 258 1.30 -17.46 -12.81
C ILE A 258 2.72 -17.69 -12.25
N TYR A 259 2.94 -18.81 -11.58
CA TYR A 259 4.25 -19.21 -11.06
C TYR A 259 5.26 -19.43 -12.19
N LEU A 260 4.88 -20.18 -13.23
CA LEU A 260 5.72 -20.45 -14.40
C LEU A 260 6.09 -19.14 -15.13
N TYR A 261 5.11 -18.28 -15.39
CA TYR A 261 5.36 -16.95 -15.98
C TYR A 261 6.36 -16.12 -15.17
N ARG A 262 6.29 -16.16 -13.84
CA ARG A 262 7.21 -15.43 -12.96
C ARG A 262 8.63 -15.97 -13.02
N ILE A 263 8.79 -17.29 -13.08
CA ILE A 263 10.12 -17.91 -13.24
C ILE A 263 10.72 -17.46 -14.58
N LEU A 264 10.00 -17.62 -15.68
CA LEU A 264 10.44 -17.23 -17.00
C LEU A 264 10.80 -15.74 -17.08
N ARG A 265 9.93 -14.87 -16.55
CA ARG A 265 10.19 -13.43 -16.48
C ARG A 265 11.42 -13.09 -15.63
N SER A 266 11.62 -13.76 -14.50
CA SER A 266 12.79 -13.52 -13.64
C SER A 266 14.09 -13.95 -14.32
N MET A 267 14.07 -15.04 -15.09
CA MET A 267 15.21 -15.51 -15.88
C MET A 267 15.56 -14.50 -17.00
N LEU A 268 14.56 -14.01 -17.73
CA LEU A 268 14.75 -13.02 -18.80
C LEU A 268 15.30 -11.70 -18.25
N ILE A 269 14.77 -11.24 -17.10
CA ILE A 269 15.26 -10.04 -16.43
C ILE A 269 16.72 -10.23 -16.00
N LYS A 270 17.08 -11.32 -15.33
CA LYS A 270 18.45 -11.62 -14.93
C LYS A 270 19.41 -11.66 -16.13
N GLN A 271 18.98 -12.25 -17.24
CA GLN A 271 19.78 -12.36 -18.46
C GLN A 271 19.99 -10.99 -19.13
N LYS A 272 18.95 -10.12 -19.13
CA LYS A 272 19.05 -8.75 -19.64
C LYS A 272 20.02 -7.89 -18.82
N TYR A 273 19.94 -7.97 -17.49
CA TYR A 273 20.82 -7.19 -16.60
C TYR A 273 22.24 -7.74 -16.53
N SER A 274 22.46 -9.06 -16.64
CA SER A 274 23.78 -9.64 -16.78
C SER A 274 24.51 -9.14 -18.04
N LYS A 275 23.79 -8.84 -19.12
CA LYS A 275 24.37 -8.25 -20.34
C LYS A 275 24.69 -6.76 -20.18
N ILE A 276 23.92 -6.02 -19.37
CA ILE A 276 24.15 -4.57 -19.11
C ILE A 276 25.36 -4.39 -18.15
N MET A 277 25.52 -5.25 -17.16
CA MET A 277 26.63 -5.19 -16.20
C MET A 277 27.96 -5.68 -16.77
N LYS A 278 27.98 -6.30 -17.96
CA LYS A 278 29.18 -6.72 -18.68
C LYS A 278 29.64 -5.74 -19.76
N ARG A 279 28.94 -4.63 -19.92
CA ARG A 279 29.32 -3.46 -20.72
C ARG A 279 29.73 -2.31 -19.81
#